data_a6ac8bbfc4a9b4e27e2cb9de4067f5ec
#
_entry.id   a6ac8bbfc4a9b4e27e2cb9de4067f5ec
#
_cell.length_a   1.000
_cell.length_b   1.000
_cell.length_c   1.000
_cell.angle_alpha   90.00
_cell.angle_beta   90.00
_cell.angle_gamma   90.00
#
_symmetry.space_group_name_H-M   'P 1'
#
loop_
_entity.id
_entity.type
_entity.pdbx_description
1 polymer ?
#
loop_
_entity_poly.entity_id
_entity_poly.type
_entity_poly.pdbx_seq_one_letter_code
_entity_poly.pdbx_strand_id
1 'polypeptide(L)'
;MNKKLEDKYDFKTLRKRKINLVYKFIFVYIVFLFALSITQMKLGYSDTVAFIIFAIFFFIIVGYFAREGYKIENIIALKLLNNLELAEFMDFMHEQHKNKKLTRNSTYYSYMALVELIYGNFDKSEEYLSKVKLTQSGYIRGALRGTEIWYHYTRFMLNIFTDKEFDLEELKKQLVKTVSKNQEAVQMYNNKLDNIYKVLVLKESADNFKEELNDNIVECSKVFNYYFYLCNEVLKENKEEANKYIDLLLEYNENYYVVRKVREIREKN
;
A
#
# COMPACT_ATOMS: atom_id res chain seq x y z
N MET A 1 1.51 16.49 2.76
CA MET A 1 2.08 15.95 1.51
C MET A 1 1.17 16.36 0.35
N ASN A 2 1.69 16.82 -0.77
CA ASN A 2 0.95 17.61 -1.76
C ASN A 2 -0.17 16.85 -2.49
N LYS A 3 -1.42 17.03 -2.06
CA LYS A 3 -2.65 16.63 -2.79
C LYS A 3 -2.65 17.08 -4.27
N LYS A 4 -1.91 18.14 -4.60
CA LYS A 4 -1.74 18.68 -5.98
C LYS A 4 -0.95 17.79 -6.95
N LEU A 5 -0.18 16.80 -6.49
CA LEU A 5 0.60 15.92 -7.37
C LEU A 5 -0.19 14.69 -7.83
N GLU A 6 -1.13 14.23 -7.03
CA GLU A 6 -1.97 13.06 -7.31
C GLU A 6 -2.98 13.36 -8.41
N ASP A 7 -3.63 14.54 -8.36
CA ASP A 7 -4.61 14.98 -9.35
C ASP A 7 -3.99 15.29 -10.72
N LYS A 8 -2.66 15.51 -10.76
CA LYS A 8 -1.95 15.94 -11.97
C LYS A 8 -1.70 14.81 -12.97
N TYR A 9 -1.75 13.54 -12.54
CA TYR A 9 -1.36 12.42 -13.37
C TYR A 9 -2.42 11.32 -13.38
N ASP A 10 -3.05 11.10 -14.55
CA ASP A 10 -3.86 9.90 -14.78
C ASP A 10 -2.97 8.63 -14.88
N PHE A 11 -3.57 7.45 -14.76
CA PHE A 11 -2.86 6.17 -14.84
C PHE A 11 -2.15 5.97 -16.17
N LYS A 12 -2.70 6.47 -17.28
CA LYS A 12 -2.10 6.40 -18.62
C LYS A 12 -0.80 7.21 -18.69
N THR A 13 -0.79 8.41 -18.11
CA THR A 13 0.41 9.26 -18.01
C THR A 13 1.45 8.63 -17.09
N LEU A 14 1.06 8.06 -15.94
CA LEU A 14 1.97 7.36 -15.02
C LEU A 14 2.63 6.16 -15.71
N ARG A 15 1.86 5.38 -16.47
CA ARG A 15 2.39 4.28 -17.27
C ARG A 15 3.42 4.77 -18.29
N LYS A 16 3.11 5.79 -19.09
CA LYS A 16 4.03 6.36 -20.05
C LYS A 16 5.31 6.85 -19.40
N ARG A 17 5.22 7.49 -18.24
CA ARG A 17 6.39 7.92 -17.46
C ARG A 17 7.25 6.75 -17.02
N LYS A 18 6.64 5.66 -16.50
CA LYS A 18 7.36 4.47 -16.07
C LYS A 18 8.09 3.80 -17.22
N ILE A 19 7.46 3.66 -18.37
CA ILE A 19 8.07 3.11 -19.60
C ILE A 19 9.22 4.01 -20.07
N ASN A 20 8.99 5.32 -20.15
CA ASN A 20 10.03 6.28 -20.55
C ASN A 20 11.23 6.28 -19.59
N LEU A 21 11.00 6.07 -18.29
CA LEU A 21 12.08 5.96 -17.30
C LEU A 21 13.00 4.77 -17.60
N VAL A 22 12.41 3.61 -17.96
CA VAL A 22 13.17 2.41 -18.34
C VAL A 22 14.00 2.67 -19.62
N TYR A 23 13.39 3.25 -20.65
CA TYR A 23 14.14 3.59 -21.87
C TYR A 23 15.25 4.60 -21.63
N LYS A 24 15.00 5.64 -20.82
CA LYS A 24 16.03 6.62 -20.44
C LYS A 24 17.17 5.94 -19.68
N PHE A 25 16.87 5.01 -18.76
CA PHE A 25 17.90 4.25 -18.05
C PHE A 25 18.78 3.46 -19.01
N ILE A 26 18.18 2.70 -19.93
CA ILE A 26 18.90 1.90 -20.93
C ILE A 26 19.78 2.82 -21.82
N PHE A 27 19.22 3.92 -22.30
CA PHE A 27 19.94 4.87 -23.13
C PHE A 27 21.15 5.48 -22.42
N VAL A 28 20.94 6.01 -21.22
CA VAL A 28 22.02 6.61 -20.40
C VAL A 28 23.12 5.59 -20.11
N TYR A 29 22.72 4.35 -19.81
CA TYR A 29 23.65 3.27 -19.54
C TYR A 29 24.51 2.91 -20.76
N ILE A 30 23.90 2.80 -21.96
CA ILE A 30 24.63 2.53 -23.19
C ILE A 30 25.61 3.68 -23.54
N VAL A 31 25.14 4.93 -23.44
CA VAL A 31 25.99 6.12 -23.70
C VAL A 31 27.17 6.16 -22.73
N PHE A 32 26.93 5.85 -21.46
CA PHE A 32 27.99 5.79 -20.45
C PHE A 32 29.03 4.71 -20.76
N LEU A 33 28.61 3.48 -21.12
CA LEU A 33 29.53 2.40 -21.50
C LEU A 33 30.38 2.79 -22.71
N PHE A 34 29.77 3.41 -23.70
CA PHE A 34 30.47 3.86 -24.90
C PHE A 34 31.50 4.97 -24.58
N ALA A 35 31.11 5.96 -23.79
CA ALA A 35 32.01 7.01 -23.34
C ALA A 35 33.18 6.46 -22.52
N LEU A 36 32.93 5.51 -21.61
CA LEU A 36 33.97 4.86 -20.83
C LEU A 36 34.99 4.13 -21.70
N SER A 37 34.53 3.37 -22.71
CA SER A 37 35.39 2.66 -23.66
C SER A 37 36.28 3.60 -24.46
N ILE A 38 35.71 4.73 -24.96
CA ILE A 38 36.48 5.70 -25.71
C ILE A 38 37.55 6.41 -24.84
N THR A 39 37.16 6.76 -23.61
CA THR A 39 38.12 7.44 -22.69
C THR A 39 39.24 6.49 -22.26
N GLN A 40 38.94 5.21 -22.03
CA GLN A 40 39.95 4.22 -21.73
C GLN A 40 40.97 4.08 -22.89
N MET A 41 40.46 3.98 -24.12
CA MET A 41 41.34 3.89 -25.29
C MET A 41 42.20 5.14 -25.49
N LYS A 42 41.66 6.34 -25.23
CA LYS A 42 42.40 7.60 -25.42
C LYS A 42 43.39 7.92 -24.31
N LEU A 43 43.04 7.62 -23.08
CA LEU A 43 43.86 8.00 -21.89
C LEU A 43 44.75 6.83 -21.39
N GLY A 44 44.57 5.61 -21.90
CA GLY A 44 45.44 4.48 -21.61
C GLY A 44 45.44 4.02 -20.15
N TYR A 45 44.38 4.37 -19.38
CA TYR A 45 44.31 3.90 -18.00
C TYR A 45 43.98 2.41 -17.88
N SER A 46 44.40 1.80 -16.79
CA SER A 46 44.26 0.36 -16.56
C SER A 46 42.79 -0.08 -16.45
N ASP A 47 42.51 -1.35 -16.73
CA ASP A 47 41.20 -1.97 -16.57
C ASP A 47 40.64 -1.80 -15.16
N THR A 48 41.53 -1.82 -14.13
CA THR A 48 41.13 -1.58 -12.73
C THR A 48 40.55 -0.19 -12.54
N VAL A 49 41.20 0.83 -13.11
CA VAL A 49 40.69 2.22 -13.05
C VAL A 49 39.36 2.36 -13.80
N ALA A 50 39.28 1.76 -14.98
CA ALA A 50 38.02 1.70 -15.76
C ALA A 50 36.89 1.07 -14.96
N PHE A 51 37.15 -0.05 -14.26
CA PHE A 51 36.16 -0.73 -13.42
C PHE A 51 35.70 0.11 -12.23
N ILE A 52 36.64 0.81 -11.57
CA ILE A 52 36.28 1.71 -10.45
C ILE A 52 35.37 2.85 -10.92
N ILE A 53 35.71 3.49 -12.05
CA ILE A 53 34.90 4.55 -12.63
C ILE A 53 33.52 4.00 -13.00
N PHE A 54 33.48 2.84 -13.66
CA PHE A 54 32.23 2.14 -13.99
C PHE A 54 31.37 1.89 -12.75
N ALA A 55 31.96 1.34 -11.69
CA ALA A 55 31.20 1.03 -10.47
C ALA A 55 30.59 2.29 -9.83
N ILE A 56 31.37 3.36 -9.70
CA ILE A 56 30.88 4.62 -9.12
C ILE A 56 29.68 5.16 -9.92
N PHE A 57 29.86 5.34 -11.24
CA PHE A 57 28.80 5.90 -12.10
C PHE A 57 27.59 4.96 -12.19
N PHE A 58 27.82 3.64 -12.22
CA PHE A 58 26.74 2.65 -12.19
C PHE A 58 25.85 2.84 -10.97
N PHE A 59 26.43 2.95 -9.76
CA PHE A 59 25.65 3.15 -8.55
C PHE A 59 24.91 4.51 -8.54
N ILE A 60 25.52 5.57 -9.07
CA ILE A 60 24.87 6.89 -9.20
C ILE A 60 23.66 6.80 -10.15
N ILE A 61 23.86 6.21 -11.33
CA ILE A 61 22.78 6.06 -12.35
C ILE A 61 21.65 5.19 -11.78
N VAL A 62 21.98 4.02 -11.24
CA VAL A 62 20.98 3.11 -10.63
C VAL A 62 20.25 3.79 -9.49
N GLY A 63 20.97 4.50 -8.60
CA GLY A 63 20.36 5.23 -7.49
C GLY A 63 19.38 6.31 -7.95
N TYR A 64 19.75 7.09 -8.96
CA TYR A 64 18.88 8.11 -9.54
C TYR A 64 17.60 7.51 -10.14
N PHE A 65 17.73 6.49 -11.00
CA PHE A 65 16.57 5.88 -11.66
C PHE A 65 15.69 5.09 -10.68
N ALA A 66 16.29 4.45 -9.67
CA ALA A 66 15.54 3.80 -8.59
C ALA A 66 14.69 4.81 -7.79
N ARG A 67 15.26 6.00 -7.48
CA ARG A 67 14.54 7.08 -6.79
C ARG A 67 13.36 7.61 -7.62
N GLU A 68 13.56 7.83 -8.92
CA GLU A 68 12.48 8.30 -9.81
C GLU A 68 11.39 7.22 -9.99
N GLY A 69 11.78 5.95 -10.12
CA GLY A 69 10.85 4.82 -10.13
C GLY A 69 10.02 4.74 -8.85
N TYR A 70 10.65 4.92 -7.70
CA TYR A 70 9.97 4.94 -6.40
C TYR A 70 8.95 6.08 -6.29
N LYS A 71 9.24 7.28 -6.81
CA LYS A 71 8.27 8.39 -6.85
C LYS A 71 7.01 8.03 -7.64
N ILE A 72 7.18 7.37 -8.80
CA ILE A 72 6.05 6.94 -9.62
C ILE A 72 5.20 5.89 -8.89
N GLU A 73 5.85 4.88 -8.27
CA GLU A 73 5.15 3.85 -7.50
C GLU A 73 4.37 4.44 -6.30
N ASN A 74 4.95 5.45 -5.62
CA ASN A 74 4.25 6.15 -4.54
C ASN A 74 3.02 6.90 -5.04
N ILE A 75 3.09 7.58 -6.19
CA ILE A 75 1.91 8.27 -6.76
C ILE A 75 0.82 7.25 -7.09
N ILE A 76 1.18 6.11 -7.68
CA ILE A 76 0.24 5.03 -7.99
C ILE A 76 -0.44 4.50 -6.71
N ALA A 77 0.36 4.23 -5.67
CA ALA A 77 -0.18 3.78 -4.39
C ALA A 77 -1.09 4.82 -3.73
N LEU A 78 -0.74 6.11 -3.80
CA LEU A 78 -1.54 7.20 -3.24
C LEU A 78 -2.87 7.38 -4.00
N LYS A 79 -2.91 7.19 -5.31
CA LYS A 79 -4.19 7.20 -6.06
C LYS A 79 -5.13 6.10 -5.61
N LEU A 80 -4.61 4.90 -5.33
CA LEU A 80 -5.41 3.83 -4.73
C LEU A 80 -5.89 4.23 -3.32
N LEU A 81 -4.96 4.67 -2.48
CA LEU A 81 -5.20 4.82 -1.04
C LEU A 81 -5.97 6.10 -0.69
N ASN A 82 -5.74 7.21 -1.44
CA ASN A 82 -6.37 8.51 -1.17
C ASN A 82 -7.59 8.79 -2.03
N ASN A 83 -7.63 8.34 -3.29
CA ASN A 83 -8.72 8.64 -4.18
C ASN A 83 -9.72 7.49 -4.30
N LEU A 84 -9.34 6.28 -3.87
CA LEU A 84 -10.16 5.06 -4.00
C LEU A 84 -10.61 4.80 -5.46
N GLU A 85 -9.78 5.14 -6.45
CA GLU A 85 -10.00 4.87 -7.88
C GLU A 85 -9.79 3.37 -8.17
N LEU A 86 -10.59 2.50 -7.52
CA LEU A 86 -10.31 1.06 -7.46
C LEU A 86 -10.39 0.37 -8.83
N ALA A 87 -11.40 0.68 -9.63
CA ALA A 87 -11.58 0.04 -10.94
C ALA A 87 -10.44 0.40 -11.90
N GLU A 88 -10.12 1.69 -12.02
CA GLU A 88 -9.03 2.18 -12.86
C GLU A 88 -7.66 1.68 -12.37
N PHE A 89 -7.49 1.60 -11.04
CA PHE A 89 -6.29 1.03 -10.44
C PHE A 89 -6.14 -0.46 -10.77
N MET A 90 -7.23 -1.25 -10.69
CA MET A 90 -7.22 -2.67 -11.06
C MET A 90 -6.80 -2.86 -12.51
N ASP A 91 -7.42 -2.13 -13.44
CA ASP A 91 -7.09 -2.20 -14.86
C ASP A 91 -5.62 -1.85 -15.11
N PHE A 92 -5.15 -0.77 -14.50
CA PHE A 92 -3.74 -0.37 -14.55
C PHE A 92 -2.81 -1.47 -14.04
N MET A 93 -3.09 -2.05 -12.88
CA MET A 93 -2.27 -3.08 -12.26
C MET A 93 -2.27 -4.38 -13.06
N HIS A 94 -3.41 -4.80 -13.62
CA HIS A 94 -3.51 -5.95 -14.51
C HIS A 94 -2.65 -5.77 -15.76
N GLU A 95 -2.71 -4.60 -16.37
CA GLU A 95 -1.92 -4.28 -17.55
C GLU A 95 -0.41 -4.25 -17.24
N GLN A 96 -0.03 -3.67 -16.10
CA GLN A 96 1.35 -3.66 -15.64
C GLN A 96 1.87 -5.06 -15.33
N HIS A 97 1.04 -5.92 -14.74
CA HIS A 97 1.41 -7.29 -14.41
C HIS A 97 1.60 -8.18 -15.65
N LYS A 98 0.77 -8.01 -16.68
CA LYS A 98 0.99 -8.69 -18.00
C LYS A 98 2.37 -8.39 -18.55
N ASN A 99 2.89 -7.18 -18.32
CA ASN A 99 4.24 -6.79 -18.66
C ASN A 99 5.17 -6.98 -17.44
N LYS A 100 5.64 -8.22 -17.23
CA LYS A 100 6.46 -8.67 -16.07
C LYS A 100 7.65 -7.76 -15.71
N LYS A 101 8.05 -6.84 -16.59
CA LYS A 101 9.15 -5.88 -16.38
C LYS A 101 8.73 -4.63 -15.61
N LEU A 102 7.43 -4.36 -15.49
CA LEU A 102 6.93 -3.09 -14.98
C LEU A 102 6.39 -3.13 -13.55
N THR A 103 6.04 -4.29 -13.03
CA THR A 103 5.56 -4.42 -11.64
C THR A 103 6.10 -5.69 -10.98
N ARG A 104 6.44 -5.59 -9.70
CA ARG A 104 6.82 -6.76 -8.90
C ARG A 104 5.58 -7.56 -8.53
N ASN A 105 5.65 -8.88 -8.65
CA ASN A 105 4.53 -9.77 -8.37
C ASN A 105 3.96 -9.57 -6.95
N SER A 106 4.81 -9.47 -5.94
CA SER A 106 4.34 -9.28 -4.55
C SER A 106 3.60 -7.95 -4.36
N THR A 107 4.06 -6.86 -4.97
CA THR A 107 3.38 -5.56 -4.94
C THR A 107 2.02 -5.64 -5.64
N TYR A 108 1.97 -6.26 -6.81
CA TYR A 108 0.73 -6.48 -7.53
C TYR A 108 -0.27 -7.28 -6.68
N TYR A 109 0.13 -8.45 -6.19
CA TYR A 109 -0.76 -9.32 -5.42
C TYR A 109 -1.24 -8.67 -4.11
N SER A 110 -0.37 -7.94 -3.40
CA SER A 110 -0.73 -7.26 -2.16
C SER A 110 -1.80 -6.18 -2.39
N TYR A 111 -1.64 -5.34 -3.41
CA TYR A 111 -2.64 -4.32 -3.71
C TYR A 111 -3.93 -4.88 -4.28
N MET A 112 -3.86 -5.93 -5.13
CA MET A 112 -5.05 -6.58 -5.62
C MET A 112 -5.84 -7.24 -4.50
N ALA A 113 -5.16 -7.85 -3.52
CA ALA A 113 -5.82 -8.38 -2.33
C ALA A 113 -6.58 -7.30 -1.54
N LEU A 114 -5.97 -6.12 -1.36
CA LEU A 114 -6.62 -4.98 -0.68
C LEU A 114 -7.85 -4.50 -1.45
N VAL A 115 -7.76 -4.36 -2.77
CA VAL A 115 -8.90 -3.93 -3.60
C VAL A 115 -10.05 -4.93 -3.52
N GLU A 116 -9.76 -6.23 -3.63
CA GLU A 116 -10.79 -7.27 -3.51
C GLU A 116 -11.38 -7.33 -2.10
N LEU A 117 -10.60 -7.05 -1.05
CA LEU A 117 -11.09 -6.90 0.31
C LEU A 117 -12.08 -5.73 0.43
N ILE A 118 -11.76 -4.56 -0.15
CA ILE A 118 -12.63 -3.38 -0.13
C ILE A 118 -13.98 -3.71 -0.80
N TYR A 119 -13.97 -4.46 -1.91
CA TYR A 119 -15.18 -4.92 -2.57
C TYR A 119 -15.91 -6.08 -1.84
N GLY A 120 -15.24 -6.73 -0.87
CA GLY A 120 -15.78 -7.90 -0.15
C GLY A 120 -15.69 -9.21 -0.92
N ASN A 121 -14.81 -9.27 -1.92
CA ASN A 121 -14.51 -10.49 -2.67
C ASN A 121 -13.43 -11.29 -1.91
N PHE A 122 -13.79 -11.86 -0.76
CA PHE A 122 -12.86 -12.42 0.21
C PHE A 122 -12.04 -13.59 -0.34
N ASP A 123 -12.66 -14.48 -1.13
CA ASP A 123 -11.95 -15.61 -1.74
C ASP A 123 -10.84 -15.13 -2.70
N LYS A 124 -11.11 -14.12 -3.50
CA LYS A 124 -10.10 -13.53 -4.38
C LYS A 124 -9.02 -12.78 -3.60
N SER A 125 -9.39 -12.08 -2.53
CA SER A 125 -8.43 -11.44 -1.64
C SER A 125 -7.48 -12.46 -1.04
N GLU A 126 -7.99 -13.59 -0.53
CA GLU A 126 -7.19 -14.72 -0.02
C GLU A 126 -6.28 -15.32 -1.09
N GLU A 127 -6.82 -15.55 -2.30
CA GLU A 127 -6.04 -16.06 -3.43
C GLU A 127 -4.87 -15.15 -3.77
N TYR A 128 -5.08 -13.83 -3.80
CA TYR A 128 -4.00 -12.87 -4.04
C TYR A 128 -2.99 -12.83 -2.89
N LEU A 129 -3.43 -12.84 -1.63
CA LEU A 129 -2.53 -12.86 -0.46
C LEU A 129 -1.64 -14.11 -0.45
N SER A 130 -2.17 -15.27 -0.84
CA SER A 130 -1.40 -16.52 -0.90
C SER A 130 -0.24 -16.49 -1.89
N LYS A 131 -0.32 -15.62 -2.90
CA LYS A 131 0.72 -15.44 -3.94
C LYS A 131 1.79 -14.42 -3.55
N VAL A 132 1.61 -13.68 -2.44
CA VAL A 132 2.59 -12.69 -1.97
C VAL A 132 3.80 -13.41 -1.38
N LYS A 133 4.98 -13.10 -1.91
CA LYS A 133 6.27 -13.58 -1.36
C LYS A 133 6.96 -12.42 -0.66
N LEU A 134 6.93 -12.41 0.66
CA LEU A 134 7.68 -11.46 1.47
C LEU A 134 9.15 -11.92 1.51
N THR A 135 10.03 -11.20 0.81
CA THR A 135 11.45 -11.53 0.79
C THR A 135 12.15 -10.92 2.00
N GLN A 136 12.96 -11.73 2.70
CA GLN A 136 13.74 -11.30 3.88
C GLN A 136 14.98 -10.46 3.54
N SER A 137 15.26 -10.16 2.26
CA SER A 137 16.51 -9.49 1.89
C SER A 137 16.49 -7.99 2.23
N GLY A 138 17.43 -7.57 3.09
CA GLY A 138 17.51 -6.22 3.66
C GLY A 138 17.68 -5.07 2.68
N TYR A 139 18.15 -5.31 1.45
CA TYR A 139 18.37 -4.26 0.44
C TYR A 139 17.09 -3.76 -0.22
N ILE A 140 16.03 -4.56 -0.21
CA ILE A 140 14.74 -4.27 -0.84
C ILE A 140 13.73 -3.70 0.18
N ARG A 141 14.09 -3.68 1.47
CA ARG A 141 13.19 -3.28 2.58
C ARG A 141 12.55 -1.90 2.43
N GLY A 142 13.26 -0.91 1.91
CA GLY A 142 12.70 0.45 1.78
C GLY A 142 11.51 0.56 0.82
N ALA A 143 11.60 -0.10 -0.34
CA ALA A 143 10.57 -0.06 -1.39
C ALA A 143 9.40 -1.02 -1.13
N LEU A 144 9.59 -2.05 -0.28
CA LEU A 144 8.59 -3.06 0.04
C LEU A 144 7.85 -2.80 1.36
N ARG A 145 8.31 -1.88 2.21
CA ARG A 145 7.69 -1.62 3.52
C ARG A 145 6.20 -1.26 3.42
N GLY A 146 5.85 -0.40 2.49
CA GLY A 146 4.45 -0.05 2.26
C GLY A 146 3.62 -1.28 1.85
N THR A 147 4.16 -2.11 0.96
CA THR A 147 3.53 -3.35 0.50
C THR A 147 3.36 -4.37 1.65
N GLU A 148 4.37 -4.53 2.52
CA GLU A 148 4.31 -5.41 3.68
C GLU A 148 3.25 -4.96 4.69
N ILE A 149 3.20 -3.66 5.01
CA ILE A 149 2.19 -3.10 5.92
C ILE A 149 0.78 -3.40 5.39
N TRP A 150 0.53 -3.12 4.12
CA TRP A 150 -0.77 -3.37 3.51
C TRP A 150 -1.08 -4.86 3.40
N TYR A 151 -0.09 -5.72 3.16
CA TYR A 151 -0.26 -7.18 3.18
C TYR A 151 -0.75 -7.66 4.56
N HIS A 152 -0.05 -7.31 5.63
CA HIS A 152 -0.42 -7.75 6.99
C HIS A 152 -1.75 -7.14 7.44
N TYR A 153 -1.99 -5.87 7.12
CA TYR A 153 -3.27 -5.22 7.42
C TYR A 153 -4.44 -5.86 6.66
N THR A 154 -4.26 -6.14 5.37
CA THR A 154 -5.28 -6.82 4.56
C THR A 154 -5.55 -8.23 5.08
N ARG A 155 -4.51 -8.97 5.51
CA ARG A 155 -4.64 -10.29 6.13
C ARG A 155 -5.45 -10.22 7.43
N PHE A 156 -5.13 -9.25 8.29
CA PHE A 156 -5.87 -9.02 9.53
C PHE A 156 -7.36 -8.76 9.27
N MET A 157 -7.64 -7.82 8.37
CA MET A 157 -9.02 -7.47 8.03
C MET A 157 -9.79 -8.62 7.39
N LEU A 158 -9.13 -9.37 6.51
CA LEU A 158 -9.73 -10.54 5.87
C LEU A 158 -10.13 -11.60 6.91
N ASN A 159 -9.24 -11.90 7.87
CA ASN A 159 -9.53 -12.85 8.92
C ASN A 159 -10.75 -12.42 9.75
N ILE A 160 -10.82 -11.12 10.12
CA ILE A 160 -11.97 -10.57 10.85
C ILE A 160 -13.26 -10.66 10.04
N PHE A 161 -13.25 -10.26 8.78
CA PHE A 161 -14.46 -10.25 7.95
C PHE A 161 -14.94 -11.64 7.52
N THR A 162 -14.10 -12.66 7.64
CA THR A 162 -14.42 -14.06 7.34
C THR A 162 -14.55 -14.93 8.59
N ASP A 163 -14.53 -14.34 9.78
CA ASP A 163 -14.59 -15.02 11.07
C ASP A 163 -13.57 -16.17 11.20
N LYS A 164 -12.39 -16.02 10.58
CA LYS A 164 -11.31 -16.99 10.71
C LYS A 164 -10.55 -16.78 12.00
N GLU A 165 -10.27 -17.88 12.71
CA GLU A 165 -9.35 -17.85 13.84
C GLU A 165 -7.94 -17.45 13.40
N PHE A 166 -7.28 -16.59 14.16
CA PHE A 166 -5.90 -16.16 13.94
C PHE A 166 -5.24 -15.72 15.25
N ASP A 167 -3.93 -15.85 15.30
CA ASP A 167 -3.11 -15.34 16.40
C ASP A 167 -2.86 -13.83 16.23
N LEU A 168 -3.58 -13.03 17.04
CA LEU A 168 -3.46 -11.57 17.02
C LEU A 168 -2.05 -11.12 17.42
N GLU A 169 -1.42 -11.77 18.40
CA GLU A 169 -0.10 -11.37 18.89
C GLU A 169 1.00 -11.67 17.85
N GLU A 170 0.92 -12.80 17.15
CA GLU A 170 1.86 -13.08 16.06
C GLU A 170 1.68 -12.09 14.91
N LEU A 171 0.44 -11.71 14.58
CA LEU A 171 0.16 -10.73 13.53
C LEU A 171 0.67 -9.34 13.91
N LYS A 172 0.46 -8.89 15.16
CA LYS A 172 1.02 -7.65 15.68
C LYS A 172 2.55 -7.64 15.59
N LYS A 173 3.19 -8.73 15.99
CA LYS A 173 4.64 -8.89 15.93
C LYS A 173 5.16 -8.77 14.49
N GLN A 174 4.46 -9.32 13.51
CA GLN A 174 4.80 -9.20 12.10
C GLN A 174 4.65 -7.76 11.59
N LEU A 175 3.54 -7.09 11.91
CA LEU A 175 3.29 -5.69 11.58
C LEU A 175 4.34 -4.76 12.22
N VAL A 176 4.64 -4.96 13.49
CA VAL A 176 5.66 -4.20 14.23
C VAL A 176 7.02 -4.29 13.58
N LYS A 177 7.43 -5.46 13.09
CA LYS A 177 8.69 -5.63 12.35
C LYS A 177 8.77 -4.73 11.11
N THR A 178 7.64 -4.42 10.49
CA THR A 178 7.60 -3.57 9.28
C THR A 178 7.66 -2.07 9.60
N VAL A 179 7.15 -1.66 10.77
CA VAL A 179 7.05 -0.25 11.21
C VAL A 179 8.22 0.15 12.13
N SER A 180 8.98 -0.74 12.61
CA SER A 180 9.69 -0.88 13.88
C SER A 180 10.85 0.05 14.24
N LYS A 181 11.00 1.23 13.65
CA LYS A 181 12.01 2.17 14.19
C LYS A 181 11.41 3.30 15.04
N ASN A 182 10.10 3.46 15.04
CA ASN A 182 9.40 4.45 15.84
C ASN A 182 8.50 3.75 16.85
N GLN A 183 8.86 3.79 18.13
CA GLN A 183 8.12 3.14 19.21
C GLN A 183 6.68 3.67 19.35
N GLU A 184 6.47 4.97 19.15
CA GLU A 184 5.14 5.58 19.18
C GLU A 184 4.25 5.02 18.07
N ALA A 185 4.77 4.91 16.84
CA ALA A 185 4.03 4.31 15.74
C ALA A 185 3.69 2.84 16.00
N VAL A 186 4.62 2.09 16.60
CA VAL A 186 4.40 0.69 17.02
C VAL A 186 3.25 0.60 18.01
N GLN A 187 3.26 1.44 19.05
CA GLN A 187 2.22 1.44 20.06
C GLN A 187 0.87 1.85 19.51
N MET A 188 0.83 2.86 18.65
CA MET A 188 -0.37 3.29 17.94
C MET A 188 -0.98 2.16 17.11
N TYR A 189 -0.17 1.43 16.33
CA TYR A 189 -0.66 0.30 15.54
C TYR A 189 -1.16 -0.85 16.42
N ASN A 190 -0.45 -1.19 17.50
CA ASN A 190 -0.89 -2.24 18.41
C ASN A 190 -2.23 -1.89 19.05
N ASN A 191 -2.38 -0.69 19.59
CA ASN A 191 -3.64 -0.22 20.18
C ASN A 191 -4.78 -0.26 19.16
N LYS A 192 -4.52 0.16 17.92
CA LYS A 192 -5.52 0.11 16.85
C LYS A 192 -5.98 -1.31 16.56
N LEU A 193 -5.06 -2.27 16.42
CA LEU A 193 -5.40 -3.66 16.15
C LEU A 193 -6.18 -4.27 17.31
N ASP A 194 -5.78 -3.98 18.57
CA ASP A 194 -6.49 -4.43 19.77
C ASP A 194 -7.90 -3.88 19.81
N ASN A 195 -8.10 -2.59 19.56
CA ASN A 195 -9.42 -1.97 19.55
C ASN A 195 -10.31 -2.55 18.44
N ILE A 196 -9.77 -2.75 17.23
CA ILE A 196 -10.52 -3.38 16.13
C ILE A 196 -10.93 -4.79 16.51
N TYR A 197 -10.01 -5.58 17.05
CA TYR A 197 -10.29 -6.96 17.50
C TYR A 197 -11.34 -6.98 18.60
N LYS A 198 -11.21 -6.13 19.62
CA LYS A 198 -12.16 -5.99 20.71
C LYS A 198 -13.57 -5.70 20.19
N VAL A 199 -13.70 -4.72 19.29
CA VAL A 199 -15.01 -4.28 18.77
C VAL A 199 -15.62 -5.30 17.81
N LEU A 200 -14.84 -5.81 16.85
CA LEU A 200 -15.39 -6.63 15.77
C LEU A 200 -15.43 -8.11 16.08
N VAL A 201 -14.51 -8.62 16.92
CA VAL A 201 -14.44 -10.05 17.27
C VAL A 201 -15.06 -10.32 18.62
N LEU A 202 -14.59 -9.63 19.69
CA LEU A 202 -15.11 -9.84 21.04
C LEU A 202 -16.47 -9.19 21.29
N LYS A 203 -16.92 -8.28 20.43
CA LYS A 203 -18.17 -7.52 20.59
C LYS A 203 -18.22 -6.69 21.87
N GLU A 204 -17.07 -6.15 22.25
CA GLU A 204 -16.91 -5.27 23.40
C GLU A 204 -16.55 -3.85 22.94
N SER A 205 -17.10 -2.83 23.60
CA SER A 205 -16.77 -1.44 23.26
C SER A 205 -15.35 -1.08 23.72
N ALA A 206 -14.74 -0.15 22.97
CA ALA A 206 -13.44 0.44 23.28
C ALA A 206 -13.58 1.95 23.56
N ASP A 207 -12.91 2.48 24.61
CA ASP A 207 -13.12 3.84 25.08
C ASP A 207 -12.36 4.90 24.25
N ASN A 208 -11.13 4.65 23.83
CA ASN A 208 -10.25 5.63 23.18
C ASN A 208 -10.09 5.39 21.67
N PHE A 209 -11.13 4.92 20.99
CA PHE A 209 -11.03 4.52 19.59
C PHE A 209 -11.04 5.71 18.61
N LYS A 210 -11.55 6.89 19.00
CA LYS A 210 -11.68 8.07 18.12
C LYS A 210 -10.41 8.91 17.95
N GLU A 211 -9.44 8.80 18.85
CA GLU A 211 -8.23 9.63 18.85
C GLU A 211 -7.29 9.39 17.64
N GLU A 212 -7.57 8.33 16.87
CA GLU A 212 -6.76 7.93 15.71
C GLU A 212 -7.18 8.59 14.38
N LEU A 213 -8.27 9.36 14.36
CA LEU A 213 -8.71 10.12 13.19
C LEU A 213 -7.98 11.47 13.11
N ASN A 214 -6.86 11.50 12.44
CA ASN A 214 -6.23 12.76 12.06
C ASN A 214 -6.36 13.01 10.54
N ASP A 215 -6.23 14.28 10.12
CA ASP A 215 -6.39 14.72 8.73
C ASP A 215 -5.36 14.12 7.76
N ASN A 216 -4.34 13.43 8.26
CA ASN A 216 -3.28 12.81 7.47
C ASN A 216 -3.54 11.34 7.13
N ILE A 217 -4.67 10.79 7.55
CA ILE A 217 -5.03 9.40 7.25
C ILE A 217 -5.50 9.29 5.81
N VAL A 218 -5.02 8.26 5.09
CA VAL A 218 -5.46 7.97 3.71
C VAL A 218 -6.94 7.54 3.67
N GLU A 219 -7.65 7.91 2.61
CA GLU A 219 -9.10 7.66 2.48
C GLU A 219 -9.48 6.18 2.65
N CYS A 220 -8.66 5.27 2.13
CA CYS A 220 -8.85 3.83 2.32
C CYS A 220 -8.90 3.44 3.81
N SER A 221 -8.02 4.03 4.64
CA SER A 221 -8.05 3.81 6.09
C SER A 221 -9.23 4.49 6.76
N LYS A 222 -9.68 5.65 6.27
CA LYS A 222 -10.85 6.35 6.82
C LYS A 222 -12.12 5.54 6.66
N VAL A 223 -12.34 4.96 5.47
CA VAL A 223 -13.51 4.11 5.21
C VAL A 223 -13.60 2.97 6.23
N PHE A 224 -12.49 2.26 6.47
CA PHE A 224 -12.48 1.20 7.47
C PHE A 224 -12.61 1.74 8.91
N ASN A 225 -11.94 2.84 9.24
CA ASN A 225 -12.01 3.43 10.57
C ASN A 225 -13.44 3.90 10.90
N TYR A 226 -14.14 4.56 9.99
CA TYR A 226 -15.53 4.96 10.18
C TYR A 226 -16.43 3.73 10.44
N TYR A 227 -16.18 2.63 9.75
CA TYR A 227 -16.92 1.39 10.00
C TYR A 227 -16.63 0.83 11.41
N PHE A 228 -15.37 0.87 11.86
CA PHE A 228 -15.03 0.40 13.22
C PHE A 228 -15.64 1.28 14.30
N TYR A 229 -15.63 2.60 14.08
CA TYR A 229 -16.27 3.54 15.02
C TYR A 229 -17.78 3.36 15.03
N LEU A 230 -18.41 3.18 13.89
CA LEU A 230 -19.83 2.84 13.84
C LEU A 230 -20.11 1.60 14.70
N CYS A 231 -19.38 0.51 14.49
CA CYS A 231 -19.56 -0.71 15.26
C CYS A 231 -19.36 -0.47 16.78
N ASN A 232 -18.36 0.34 17.13
CA ASN A 232 -18.11 0.69 18.53
C ASN A 232 -19.25 1.52 19.15
N GLU A 233 -19.76 2.52 18.42
CA GLU A 233 -20.86 3.36 18.94
C GLU A 233 -22.19 2.57 18.99
N VAL A 234 -22.40 1.61 18.11
CA VAL A 234 -23.54 0.67 18.21
C VAL A 234 -23.43 -0.18 19.48
N LEU A 235 -22.24 -0.69 19.81
CA LEU A 235 -22.02 -1.43 21.06
C LEU A 235 -22.20 -0.58 22.32
N LYS A 236 -21.95 0.74 22.23
CA LYS A 236 -22.19 1.71 23.32
C LYS A 236 -23.64 2.22 23.37
N GLU A 237 -24.50 1.76 22.47
CA GLU A 237 -25.88 2.25 22.31
C GLU A 237 -25.98 3.76 22.06
N ASN A 238 -24.90 4.36 21.51
CA ASN A 238 -24.81 5.78 21.19
C ASN A 238 -25.35 6.05 19.80
N LYS A 239 -26.66 6.16 19.68
CA LYS A 239 -27.37 6.31 18.39
C LYS A 239 -26.98 7.57 17.62
N GLU A 240 -26.71 8.68 18.31
CA GLU A 240 -26.36 9.95 17.66
C GLU A 240 -25.04 9.84 16.91
N GLU A 241 -23.98 9.38 17.57
CA GLU A 241 -22.68 9.19 16.94
C GLU A 241 -22.69 8.06 15.92
N ALA A 242 -23.45 6.97 16.16
CA ALA A 242 -23.60 5.89 15.18
C ALA A 242 -24.19 6.41 13.87
N ASN A 243 -25.26 7.22 13.92
CA ASN A 243 -25.89 7.80 12.73
C ASN A 243 -24.91 8.72 11.96
N LYS A 244 -24.07 9.49 12.64
CA LYS A 244 -23.03 10.30 12.02
C LYS A 244 -22.06 9.45 11.17
N TYR A 245 -21.61 8.30 11.68
CA TYR A 245 -20.73 7.42 10.91
C TYR A 245 -21.46 6.67 9.79
N ILE A 246 -22.74 6.37 9.96
CA ILE A 246 -23.60 5.86 8.90
C ILE A 246 -23.62 6.87 7.74
N ASP A 247 -23.94 8.13 8.00
CA ASP A 247 -24.04 9.15 6.96
C ASP A 247 -22.69 9.34 6.24
N LEU A 248 -21.57 9.43 6.98
CA LEU A 248 -20.24 9.51 6.40
C LEU A 248 -19.87 8.31 5.51
N LEU A 249 -20.27 7.09 5.90
CA LEU A 249 -19.98 5.89 5.12
C LEU A 249 -20.85 5.79 3.88
N LEU A 250 -22.09 6.29 3.91
CA LEU A 250 -22.99 6.29 2.76
C LEU A 250 -22.58 7.28 1.65
N GLU A 251 -21.64 8.20 1.91
CA GLU A 251 -21.02 9.04 0.89
C GLU A 251 -20.04 8.26 -0.01
N TYR A 252 -19.55 7.10 0.44
CA TYR A 252 -18.66 6.26 -0.32
C TYR A 252 -19.41 5.34 -1.30
N ASN A 253 -18.65 4.71 -2.19
CA ASN A 253 -19.19 3.82 -3.22
C ASN A 253 -19.96 2.65 -2.57
N GLU A 254 -21.20 2.46 -3.04
CA GLU A 254 -22.11 1.43 -2.55
C GLU A 254 -21.63 -0.01 -2.74
N ASN A 255 -20.70 -0.23 -3.66
CA ASN A 255 -20.10 -1.54 -3.89
C ASN A 255 -19.04 -1.93 -2.85
N TYR A 256 -18.61 -1.01 -1.97
CA TYR A 256 -17.68 -1.35 -0.91
C TYR A 256 -18.35 -2.21 0.16
N TYR A 257 -17.66 -3.24 0.60
CA TYR A 257 -18.19 -4.19 1.60
C TYR A 257 -18.74 -3.51 2.85
N VAL A 258 -17.96 -2.61 3.44
CA VAL A 258 -18.35 -1.92 4.67
C VAL A 258 -19.57 -1.01 4.45
N VAL A 259 -19.71 -0.41 3.28
CA VAL A 259 -20.89 0.42 2.92
C VAL A 259 -22.14 -0.44 2.81
N ARG A 260 -22.04 -1.63 2.19
CA ARG A 260 -23.17 -2.59 2.17
C ARG A 260 -23.57 -3.02 3.58
N LYS A 261 -22.60 -3.29 4.45
CA LYS A 261 -22.87 -3.63 5.85
C LYS A 261 -23.56 -2.51 6.63
N VAL A 262 -23.20 -1.26 6.35
CA VAL A 262 -23.85 -0.09 6.95
C VAL A 262 -25.32 0.03 6.52
N ARG A 263 -25.65 -0.24 5.27
CA ARG A 263 -27.04 -0.28 4.81
C ARG A 263 -27.85 -1.34 5.55
N GLU A 264 -27.29 -2.55 5.73
CA GLU A 264 -27.92 -3.61 6.52
C GLU A 264 -28.16 -3.19 7.99
N ILE A 265 -27.24 -2.43 8.59
CA ILE A 265 -27.39 -1.88 9.95
C ILE A 265 -28.51 -0.83 9.98
N ARG A 266 -28.52 0.09 9.00
CA ARG A 266 -29.54 1.16 8.92
C ARG A 266 -30.96 0.62 8.74
N GLU A 267 -31.13 -0.46 7.99
CA GLU A 267 -32.45 -1.09 7.77
C GLU A 267 -32.99 -1.82 9.01
N LYS A 268 -32.11 -2.15 9.97
CA LYS A 268 -32.47 -2.87 11.20
C LYS A 268 -32.74 -1.95 12.40
N ASN A 269 -32.31 -0.68 12.33
CA ASN A 269 -32.49 0.34 13.37
C ASN A 269 -33.61 1.34 13.02
#